data_ba25066074fa0a58a31d53a06aaaa4bb
#
_entry.id   ba25066074fa0a58a31d53a06aaaa4bb
#
_cell.length_a   1.000
_cell.length_b   1.000
_cell.length_c   1.000
_cell.angle_alpha   90.00
_cell.angle_beta   90.00
_cell.angle_gamma   90.00
#
_symmetry.space_group_name_H-M   'P 1'
#
loop_
_entity.id
_entity.type
_entity.pdbx_description
1 polymer ?
#
loop_
_entity_poly.entity_id
_entity_poly.type
_entity_poly.pdbx_seq_one_letter_code
_entity_poly.pdbx_strand_id
1 'polypeptide(L)'
;MLKKKIKKCICVIPARGGSKRIPLKNIKKFFGKPLIYYSIKNALSSKLFDKVLVSTDHEKIAHISKKYGAEIHLRSNELSDDITDTSSVMRNVIKYLENKKLFYEIFCCIYPTSVFTKSTDLNLGYKKLNKRINYVFSATEYDHTIYRSFLKKNGKIKPIFLNMEKKRTQDLPKTFYDAAQFYFGWRDSWMKRKKIFLGNSEFLEISKFESHDIDNIKDWNTAEKIWKFNKFLK
;
A
#
# COMPACT_ATOMS: atom_id res chain seq x y z
N MET A 1 -20.92 24.06 -19.33
CA MET A 1 -19.96 23.36 -18.43
C MET A 1 -20.23 21.86 -18.53
N LEU A 2 -19.39 21.09 -19.21
CA LEU A 2 -19.47 19.63 -19.24
C LEU A 2 -19.19 19.10 -17.81
N LYS A 3 -20.20 18.51 -17.17
CA LYS A 3 -20.00 17.80 -15.89
C LYS A 3 -18.89 16.74 -16.10
N LYS A 4 -17.73 16.95 -15.49
CA LYS A 4 -16.61 16.02 -15.51
C LYS A 4 -17.15 14.69 -14.96
N LYS A 5 -17.31 13.68 -15.83
CA LYS A 5 -17.83 12.37 -15.45
C LYS A 5 -16.93 11.83 -14.35
N ILE A 6 -17.45 11.66 -13.15
CA ILE A 6 -16.69 11.12 -12.02
C ILE A 6 -16.30 9.69 -12.42
N LYS A 7 -15.00 9.41 -12.46
CA LYS A 7 -14.49 8.09 -12.82
C LYS A 7 -14.76 7.13 -11.68
N LYS A 8 -15.37 5.99 -11.98
CA LYS A 8 -15.63 4.95 -11.00
C LYS A 8 -14.31 4.42 -10.44
N CYS A 9 -14.14 4.55 -9.12
CA CYS A 9 -12.94 4.16 -8.39
C CYS A 9 -13.28 3.15 -7.29
N ILE A 10 -12.48 2.09 -7.18
CA ILE A 10 -12.64 1.06 -6.15
C ILE A 10 -11.37 0.89 -5.34
N CYS A 11 -11.52 0.72 -4.02
CA CYS A 11 -10.46 0.31 -3.12
C CYS A 11 -10.44 -1.22 -3.00
N VAL A 12 -9.25 -1.81 -3.09
CA VAL A 12 -9.00 -3.23 -2.83
C VAL A 12 -7.99 -3.37 -1.70
N ILE A 13 -8.34 -4.13 -0.66
CA ILE A 13 -7.46 -4.43 0.47
C ILE A 13 -7.13 -5.92 0.45
N PRO A 14 -5.94 -6.33 -0.02
CA PRO A 14 -5.52 -7.73 -0.05
C PRO A 14 -5.13 -8.20 1.36
N ALA A 15 -5.91 -9.09 1.97
CA ALA A 15 -5.72 -9.52 3.34
C ALA A 15 -5.76 -11.05 3.47
N ARG A 16 -4.61 -11.72 3.29
CA ARG A 16 -4.53 -13.17 3.44
C ARG A 16 -4.53 -13.62 4.89
N GLY A 17 -4.99 -14.85 5.16
CA GLY A 17 -4.95 -15.49 6.48
C GLY A 17 -3.58 -15.99 6.89
N GLY A 18 -2.75 -16.41 5.92
CA GLY A 18 -1.47 -17.11 6.10
C GLY A 18 -0.29 -16.26 6.57
N SER A 19 -0.48 -15.31 7.46
CA SER A 19 0.62 -14.50 8.01
C SER A 19 1.49 -15.32 8.97
N LYS A 20 2.72 -15.68 8.54
CA LYS A 20 3.63 -16.57 9.30
C LYS A 20 4.34 -15.85 10.45
N ARG A 21 4.86 -14.64 10.24
CA ARG A 21 5.65 -13.86 11.22
C ARG A 21 4.79 -13.29 12.36
N ILE A 22 3.54 -12.98 12.10
CA ILE A 22 2.51 -12.59 13.07
C ILE A 22 1.23 -13.34 12.71
N PRO A 23 0.85 -14.39 13.43
CA PRO A 23 -0.35 -15.15 13.13
C PRO A 23 -1.60 -14.28 13.07
N LEU A 24 -2.41 -14.43 12.01
CA LEU A 24 -3.60 -13.65 11.76
C LEU A 24 -3.40 -12.12 11.89
N LYS A 25 -2.24 -11.62 11.46
CA LYS A 25 -1.81 -10.22 11.56
C LYS A 25 -2.93 -9.23 11.25
N ASN A 26 -3.67 -9.45 10.18
CA ASN A 26 -4.69 -8.53 9.68
C ASN A 26 -5.86 -8.30 10.65
N ILE A 27 -6.13 -9.26 11.53
CA ILE A 27 -7.20 -9.17 12.54
C ILE A 27 -6.69 -9.12 13.97
N LYS A 28 -5.37 -9.16 14.19
CA LYS A 28 -4.78 -8.92 15.51
C LYS A 28 -5.12 -7.49 15.98
N LYS A 29 -5.44 -7.35 17.26
CA LYS A 29 -5.83 -6.05 17.83
C LYS A 29 -4.63 -5.09 17.91
N PHE A 30 -4.76 -3.95 17.25
CA PHE A 30 -3.88 -2.80 17.33
C PHE A 30 -4.68 -1.66 17.94
N PHE A 31 -4.31 -1.17 19.13
CA PHE A 31 -5.07 -0.19 19.92
C PHE A 31 -6.59 -0.45 19.96
N GLY A 32 -6.94 -1.67 20.34
CA GLY A 32 -8.33 -2.08 20.58
C GLY A 32 -9.15 -2.42 19.33
N LYS A 33 -8.62 -2.20 18.12
CA LYS A 33 -9.28 -2.54 16.84
C LYS A 33 -8.45 -3.56 16.05
N PRO A 34 -9.08 -4.43 15.23
CA PRO A 34 -8.33 -5.26 14.28
C PRO A 34 -7.47 -4.41 13.36
N LEU A 35 -6.26 -4.86 13.00
CA LEU A 35 -5.32 -4.08 12.18
C LEU A 35 -5.98 -3.57 10.89
N ILE A 36 -6.68 -4.44 10.16
CA ILE A 36 -7.37 -4.12 8.90
C ILE A 36 -8.45 -3.02 9.04
N TYR A 37 -8.99 -2.81 10.25
CA TYR A 37 -9.97 -1.77 10.51
C TYR A 37 -9.49 -0.39 10.07
N TYR A 38 -8.21 -0.08 10.31
CA TYR A 38 -7.66 1.24 10.01
C TYR A 38 -7.65 1.52 8.50
N SER A 39 -7.22 0.55 7.71
CA SER A 39 -7.24 0.67 6.24
C SER A 39 -8.66 0.78 5.69
N ILE A 40 -9.61 -0.03 6.19
CA ILE A 40 -11.02 0.04 5.79
C ILE A 40 -11.61 1.40 6.16
N LYS A 41 -11.43 1.86 7.42
CA LYS A 41 -11.94 3.14 7.88
C LYS A 41 -11.41 4.30 7.06
N ASN A 42 -10.11 4.33 6.79
CA ASN A 42 -9.49 5.42 6.05
C ASN A 42 -9.95 5.45 4.59
N ALA A 43 -10.10 4.27 3.96
CA ALA A 43 -10.68 4.16 2.63
C ALA A 43 -12.12 4.69 2.58
N LEU A 44 -12.99 4.27 3.49
CA LEU A 44 -14.38 4.74 3.58
C LEU A 44 -14.47 6.24 3.87
N SER A 45 -13.65 6.73 4.81
CA SER A 45 -13.64 8.15 5.20
C SER A 45 -13.13 9.06 4.10
N SER A 46 -12.36 8.57 3.13
CA SER A 46 -11.88 9.37 1.99
C SER A 46 -12.99 9.80 1.04
N LYS A 47 -14.11 9.07 1.03
CA LYS A 47 -15.25 9.25 0.12
C LYS A 47 -14.88 9.22 -1.37
N LEU A 48 -13.73 8.63 -1.70
CA LEU A 48 -13.23 8.50 -3.08
C LEU A 48 -13.78 7.28 -3.79
N PHE A 49 -14.07 6.24 -3.02
CA PHE A 49 -14.33 4.91 -3.56
C PHE A 49 -15.82 4.62 -3.60
N ASP A 50 -16.30 4.16 -4.75
CA ASP A 50 -17.66 3.61 -4.88
C ASP A 50 -17.84 2.38 -3.99
N LYS A 51 -16.75 1.60 -3.81
CA LYS A 51 -16.71 0.40 -2.97
C LYS A 51 -15.34 0.23 -2.32
N VAL A 52 -15.34 -0.32 -1.11
CA VAL A 52 -14.13 -0.82 -0.43
C VAL A 52 -14.25 -2.33 -0.34
N LEU A 53 -13.37 -3.04 -1.03
CA LEU A 53 -13.39 -4.49 -1.17
C LEU A 53 -12.19 -5.11 -0.46
N VAL A 54 -12.43 -6.02 0.48
CA VAL A 54 -11.37 -6.85 1.08
C VAL A 54 -11.28 -8.16 0.33
N SER A 55 -10.10 -8.44 -0.23
CA SER A 55 -9.80 -9.70 -0.90
C SER A 55 -9.07 -10.63 0.06
N THR A 56 -9.71 -11.73 0.46
CA THR A 56 -9.19 -12.65 1.48
C THR A 56 -9.54 -14.11 1.15
N ASP A 57 -8.73 -15.03 1.65
CA ASP A 57 -8.91 -16.48 1.67
C ASP A 57 -9.46 -16.99 3.02
N HIS A 58 -9.67 -16.09 4.00
CA HIS A 58 -9.90 -16.49 5.39
C HIS A 58 -11.22 -15.94 5.93
N GLU A 59 -12.11 -16.84 6.37
CA GLU A 59 -13.48 -16.50 6.81
C GLU A 59 -13.54 -15.49 7.96
N LYS A 60 -12.64 -15.62 8.98
CA LYS A 60 -12.61 -14.66 10.10
C LYS A 60 -12.24 -13.25 9.63
N ILE A 61 -11.31 -13.13 8.64
CA ILE A 61 -10.95 -11.83 8.07
C ILE A 61 -12.15 -11.27 7.31
N ALA A 62 -12.82 -12.11 6.49
CA ALA A 62 -14.02 -11.72 5.76
C ALA A 62 -15.12 -11.20 6.70
N HIS A 63 -15.45 -11.96 7.74
CA HIS A 63 -16.48 -11.60 8.72
C HIS A 63 -16.17 -10.26 9.41
N ILE A 64 -14.94 -10.09 9.91
CA ILE A 64 -14.49 -8.86 10.57
C ILE A 64 -14.53 -7.68 9.60
N SER A 65 -14.03 -7.84 8.37
CA SER A 65 -14.01 -6.77 7.38
C SER A 65 -15.41 -6.30 7.00
N LYS A 66 -16.36 -7.24 6.83
CA LYS A 66 -17.77 -6.93 6.58
C LYS A 66 -18.39 -6.11 7.70
N LYS A 67 -18.07 -6.45 8.97
CA LYS A 67 -18.55 -5.70 10.16
C LYS A 67 -18.10 -4.22 10.12
N TYR A 68 -16.96 -3.92 9.50
CA TYR A 68 -16.45 -2.56 9.36
C TYR A 68 -16.78 -1.88 8.03
N GLY A 69 -17.72 -2.44 7.25
CA GLY A 69 -18.30 -1.82 6.06
C GLY A 69 -17.60 -2.14 4.75
N ALA A 70 -16.68 -3.10 4.72
CA ALA A 70 -16.09 -3.56 3.47
C ALA A 70 -16.96 -4.64 2.80
N GLU A 71 -17.02 -4.64 1.47
CA GLU A 71 -17.47 -5.79 0.69
C GLU A 71 -16.36 -6.86 0.65
N ILE A 72 -16.75 -8.12 0.40
CA ILE A 72 -15.81 -9.24 0.46
C ILE A 72 -15.67 -9.89 -0.91
N HIS A 73 -14.42 -10.12 -1.30
CA HIS A 73 -14.01 -11.00 -2.37
C HIS A 73 -13.28 -12.19 -1.75
N LEU A 74 -13.92 -13.36 -1.76
CA LEU A 74 -13.25 -14.61 -1.38
C LEU A 74 -12.40 -15.09 -2.55
N ARG A 75 -11.09 -15.17 -2.35
CA ARG A 75 -10.15 -15.66 -3.36
C ARG A 75 -9.77 -17.11 -3.09
N SER A 76 -9.40 -17.82 -4.15
CA SER A 76 -8.92 -19.20 -4.05
C SER A 76 -7.59 -19.27 -3.27
N ASN A 77 -7.31 -20.44 -2.71
CA ASN A 77 -6.05 -20.71 -2.00
C ASN A 77 -4.81 -20.54 -2.88
N GLU A 78 -4.92 -20.82 -4.18
CA GLU A 78 -3.85 -20.66 -5.18
C GLU A 78 -3.31 -19.22 -5.29
N LEU A 79 -4.12 -18.21 -4.97
CA LEU A 79 -3.74 -16.81 -4.96
C LEU A 79 -3.41 -16.28 -3.55
N SER A 80 -3.26 -17.19 -2.59
CA SER A 80 -3.10 -16.85 -1.17
C SER A 80 -1.77 -17.35 -0.59
N ASP A 81 -0.89 -17.89 -1.44
CA ASP A 81 0.46 -18.29 -1.10
C ASP A 81 1.39 -17.10 -0.79
N ASP A 82 2.63 -17.40 -0.37
CA ASP A 82 3.64 -16.39 -0.03
C ASP A 82 4.27 -15.73 -1.26
N ILE A 83 4.10 -16.33 -2.45
CA ILE A 83 4.76 -15.94 -3.71
C ILE A 83 3.85 -15.04 -4.54
N THR A 84 2.54 -15.12 -4.35
CA THR A 84 1.57 -14.32 -5.11
C THR A 84 1.76 -12.83 -4.88
N ASP A 85 2.17 -12.13 -5.93
CA ASP A 85 2.36 -10.69 -5.90
C ASP A 85 1.01 -9.93 -5.81
N THR A 86 1.08 -8.72 -5.28
CA THR A 86 -0.08 -7.83 -5.15
C THR A 86 -0.77 -7.57 -6.49
N SER A 87 -0.01 -7.46 -7.58
CA SER A 87 -0.57 -7.22 -8.92
C SER A 87 -1.42 -8.40 -9.39
N SER A 88 -1.03 -9.63 -9.03
CA SER A 88 -1.82 -10.84 -9.33
C SER A 88 -3.16 -10.84 -8.59
N VAL A 89 -3.17 -10.46 -7.32
CA VAL A 89 -4.41 -10.29 -6.56
C VAL A 89 -5.30 -9.20 -7.17
N MET A 90 -4.73 -8.05 -7.54
CA MET A 90 -5.47 -6.96 -8.16
C MET A 90 -6.13 -7.41 -9.48
N ARG A 91 -5.40 -8.11 -10.34
CA ARG A 91 -5.95 -8.66 -11.59
C ARG A 91 -7.07 -9.66 -11.36
N ASN A 92 -6.95 -10.51 -10.36
CA ASN A 92 -8.00 -11.46 -10.00
C ASN A 92 -9.29 -10.73 -9.57
N VAL A 93 -9.15 -9.71 -8.73
CA VAL A 93 -10.29 -8.87 -8.31
C VAL A 93 -10.92 -8.14 -9.50
N ILE A 94 -10.12 -7.60 -10.43
CA ILE A 94 -10.62 -6.94 -11.63
C ILE A 94 -11.48 -7.91 -12.45
N LYS A 95 -10.96 -9.11 -12.75
CA LYS A 95 -11.69 -10.15 -13.49
C LYS A 95 -12.98 -10.58 -12.78
N TYR A 96 -12.92 -10.78 -11.46
CA TYR A 96 -14.10 -11.11 -10.66
C TYR A 96 -15.21 -10.06 -10.77
N LEU A 97 -14.85 -8.77 -10.70
CA LEU A 97 -15.80 -7.68 -10.84
C LEU A 97 -16.40 -7.61 -12.26
N GLU A 98 -15.57 -7.77 -13.29
CA GLU A 98 -15.99 -7.78 -14.69
C GLU A 98 -16.95 -8.93 -14.99
N ASN A 99 -16.70 -10.12 -14.45
CA ASN A 99 -17.60 -11.27 -14.55
C ASN A 99 -18.98 -11.00 -13.90
N LYS A 100 -19.01 -10.12 -12.89
CA LYS A 100 -20.25 -9.60 -12.28
C LYS A 100 -20.83 -8.38 -12.99
N LYS A 101 -20.30 -8.00 -14.17
CA LYS A 101 -20.71 -6.82 -14.94
C LYS A 101 -20.52 -5.50 -14.16
N LEU A 102 -19.55 -5.46 -13.25
CA LEU A 102 -19.17 -4.29 -12.46
C LEU A 102 -17.86 -3.73 -13.01
N PHE A 103 -17.91 -2.56 -13.63
CA PHE A 103 -16.77 -1.95 -14.30
C PHE A 103 -16.29 -0.71 -13.57
N TYR A 104 -14.98 -0.66 -13.28
CA TYR A 104 -14.29 0.45 -12.64
C TYR A 104 -13.09 0.87 -13.48
N GLU A 105 -12.83 2.18 -13.56
CA GLU A 105 -11.70 2.73 -14.33
C GLU A 105 -10.42 2.76 -13.49
N ILE A 106 -10.55 3.02 -12.17
CA ILE A 106 -9.44 3.22 -11.25
C ILE A 106 -9.54 2.21 -10.10
N PHE A 107 -8.41 1.59 -9.81
CA PHE A 107 -8.25 0.66 -8.70
C PHE A 107 -7.18 1.18 -7.76
N CYS A 108 -7.49 1.25 -6.47
CA CYS A 108 -6.54 1.56 -5.43
C CYS A 108 -6.29 0.31 -4.58
N CYS A 109 -5.06 -0.17 -4.55
CA CYS A 109 -4.64 -1.16 -3.56
C CYS A 109 -4.23 -0.42 -2.28
N ILE A 110 -4.78 -0.81 -1.13
CA ILE A 110 -4.35 -0.34 0.20
C ILE A 110 -3.94 -1.57 1.00
N TYR A 111 -2.74 -1.59 1.57
CA TYR A 111 -2.34 -2.73 2.38
C TYR A 111 -3.07 -2.73 3.73
N PRO A 112 -3.43 -3.91 4.27
CA PRO A 112 -4.11 -4.02 5.56
C PRO A 112 -3.25 -3.52 6.73
N THR A 113 -1.92 -3.42 6.53
CA THR A 113 -0.93 -2.88 7.47
C THR A 113 -0.84 -1.36 7.45
N SER A 114 -1.54 -0.68 6.54
CA SER A 114 -1.48 0.78 6.34
C SER A 114 -2.23 1.56 7.42
N VAL A 115 -1.85 1.36 8.68
CA VAL A 115 -2.53 1.94 9.85
C VAL A 115 -2.37 3.46 9.94
N PHE A 116 -1.32 4.00 9.34
CA PHE A 116 -0.98 5.43 9.39
C PHE A 116 -1.50 6.22 8.19
N THR A 117 -1.94 5.55 7.11
CA THR A 117 -2.52 6.21 5.94
C THR A 117 -3.72 7.07 6.35
N LYS A 118 -3.76 8.30 5.87
CA LYS A 118 -4.87 9.22 6.12
C LYS A 118 -5.79 9.28 4.89
N SER A 119 -7.06 9.60 5.12
CA SER A 119 -8.00 9.86 4.02
C SER A 119 -7.56 11.04 3.13
N THR A 120 -6.87 12.02 3.70
CA THR A 120 -6.26 13.14 2.98
C THR A 120 -5.20 12.68 1.98
N ASP A 121 -4.35 11.72 2.36
CA ASP A 121 -3.29 11.20 1.50
C ASP A 121 -3.86 10.43 0.31
N LEU A 122 -4.93 9.65 0.56
CA LEU A 122 -5.66 8.98 -0.50
C LEU A 122 -6.24 9.99 -1.50
N ASN A 123 -6.83 11.10 -1.01
CA ASN A 123 -7.35 12.16 -1.85
C ASN A 123 -6.26 12.86 -2.67
N LEU A 124 -5.10 13.13 -2.06
CA LEU A 124 -3.95 13.73 -2.75
C LEU A 124 -3.37 12.76 -3.80
N GLY A 125 -3.19 11.49 -3.45
CA GLY A 125 -2.73 10.46 -4.39
C GLY A 125 -3.67 10.30 -5.59
N TYR A 126 -4.98 10.27 -5.36
CA TYR A 126 -5.98 10.20 -6.43
C TYR A 126 -5.89 11.42 -7.39
N LYS A 127 -5.69 12.62 -6.86
CA LYS A 127 -5.58 13.86 -7.68
C LYS A 127 -4.36 13.86 -8.60
N LYS A 128 -3.27 13.19 -8.22
CA LYS A 128 -2.06 13.05 -9.06
C LYS A 128 -2.29 12.10 -10.24
N LEU A 129 -3.24 11.15 -10.15
CA LEU A 129 -3.49 10.19 -11.21
C LEU A 129 -4.17 10.86 -12.41
N ASN A 130 -3.51 10.82 -13.56
CA ASN A 130 -4.01 11.34 -14.83
C ASN A 130 -3.71 10.34 -15.97
N LYS A 131 -4.19 10.60 -17.19
CA LYS A 131 -4.06 9.66 -18.31
C LYS A 131 -2.61 9.37 -18.73
N ARG A 132 -1.65 10.24 -18.38
CA ARG A 132 -0.22 10.06 -18.67
C ARG A 132 0.49 9.22 -17.61
N ILE A 133 -0.10 9.09 -16.43
CA ILE A 133 0.45 8.40 -15.27
C ILE A 133 -0.20 7.02 -15.15
N ASN A 134 0.61 5.97 -15.11
CA ASN A 134 0.14 4.59 -14.96
C ASN A 134 -0.27 4.27 -13.52
N TYR A 135 0.57 4.68 -12.57
CA TYR A 135 0.37 4.47 -11.14
C TYR A 135 0.72 5.72 -10.34
N VAL A 136 0.03 5.88 -9.21
CA VAL A 136 0.44 6.78 -8.13
C VAL A 136 0.51 5.97 -6.85
N PHE A 137 1.65 6.01 -6.17
CA PHE A 137 1.89 5.25 -4.96
C PHE A 137 2.45 6.13 -3.84
N SER A 138 2.44 5.63 -2.62
CA SER A 138 3.04 6.30 -1.47
C SER A 138 4.53 6.03 -1.40
N ALA A 139 5.34 7.05 -1.20
CA ALA A 139 6.78 6.92 -0.99
C ALA A 139 7.23 7.83 0.14
N THR A 140 8.40 7.55 0.70
CA THR A 140 9.03 8.40 1.70
C THR A 140 10.52 8.54 1.41
N GLU A 141 11.10 9.68 1.80
CA GLU A 141 12.53 9.96 1.60
C GLU A 141 13.37 9.13 2.56
N TYR A 142 14.50 8.61 2.11
CA TYR A 142 15.52 8.00 2.98
C TYR A 142 16.14 9.05 3.90
N ASP A 143 16.28 8.75 5.18
CA ASP A 143 16.96 9.61 6.15
C ASP A 143 18.45 9.79 5.82
N HIS A 144 19.06 8.76 5.27
CA HIS A 144 20.47 8.75 4.87
C HIS A 144 20.57 8.39 3.40
N THR A 145 21.47 9.06 2.70
CA THR A 145 21.70 8.79 1.30
C THR A 145 22.10 7.33 1.05
N ILE A 146 21.39 6.66 0.13
CA ILE A 146 21.74 5.29 -0.28
C ILE A 146 23.06 5.23 -1.07
N TYR A 147 23.53 6.36 -1.59
CA TYR A 147 24.77 6.43 -2.40
C TYR A 147 26.03 6.19 -1.58
N ARG A 148 25.95 6.20 -0.25
CA ARG A 148 27.04 5.83 0.67
C ARG A 148 26.84 4.45 1.30
N SER A 149 25.98 3.64 0.71
CA SER A 149 25.73 2.28 1.18
C SER A 149 26.82 1.32 0.72
N PHE A 150 27.06 0.30 1.53
CA PHE A 150 28.04 -0.75 1.25
C PHE A 150 27.52 -2.12 1.67
N LEU A 151 28.06 -3.14 1.01
CA LEU A 151 27.85 -4.54 1.36
C LEU A 151 29.02 -5.02 2.23
N LYS A 152 28.72 -5.85 3.23
CA LYS A 152 29.72 -6.60 3.99
C LYS A 152 29.61 -8.09 3.65
N LYS A 153 30.66 -8.65 3.06
CA LYS A 153 30.73 -10.10 2.72
C LYS A 153 32.11 -10.63 3.08
N ASN A 154 32.16 -11.72 3.85
CA ASN A 154 33.41 -12.37 4.27
C ASN A 154 34.43 -11.40 4.92
N GLY A 155 33.94 -10.52 5.81
CA GLY A 155 34.77 -9.52 6.50
C GLY A 155 35.18 -8.32 5.63
N LYS A 156 34.96 -8.34 4.33
CA LYS A 156 35.30 -7.25 3.40
C LYS A 156 34.11 -6.34 3.15
N ILE A 157 34.39 -5.04 2.98
CA ILE A 157 33.39 -4.01 2.67
C ILE A 157 33.52 -3.63 1.19
N LYS A 158 32.36 -3.54 0.50
CA LYS A 158 32.29 -3.11 -0.88
C LYS A 158 31.20 -2.04 -1.02
N PRO A 159 31.51 -0.82 -1.49
CA PRO A 159 30.51 0.19 -1.80
C PRO A 159 29.54 -0.32 -2.88
N ILE A 160 28.24 0.03 -2.75
CA ILE A 160 27.24 -0.29 -3.78
C ILE A 160 27.39 0.69 -4.96
N PHE A 161 27.64 1.95 -4.66
CA PHE A 161 27.78 3.02 -5.65
C PHE A 161 29.23 3.53 -5.67
N LEU A 162 30.03 3.01 -6.59
CA LEU A 162 31.38 3.49 -6.83
C LEU A 162 31.34 4.96 -7.29
N ASN A 163 32.31 5.75 -6.89
CA ASN A 163 32.48 7.18 -7.23
C ASN A 163 31.51 8.17 -6.56
N MET A 164 30.52 7.73 -5.79
CA MET A 164 29.62 8.62 -5.06
C MET A 164 30.18 9.05 -3.70
N GLU A 165 31.13 8.34 -3.15
CA GLU A 165 31.83 8.63 -1.88
C GLU A 165 32.58 9.97 -1.87
N LYS A 166 33.04 10.43 -3.06
CA LYS A 166 33.76 11.70 -3.23
C LYS A 166 32.86 12.94 -3.22
N LYS A 167 31.54 12.76 -3.38
CA LYS A 167 30.56 13.85 -3.37
C LYS A 167 30.15 14.18 -1.94
N ARG A 168 29.89 15.46 -1.65
CA ARG A 168 29.31 15.86 -0.36
C ARG A 168 27.87 15.33 -0.27
N THR A 169 27.39 15.04 0.93
CA THR A 169 26.05 14.47 1.14
C THR A 169 24.95 15.34 0.55
N GLN A 170 25.06 16.67 0.69
CA GLN A 170 24.08 17.63 0.16
C GLN A 170 24.06 17.73 -1.38
N ASP A 171 25.09 17.25 -2.06
CA ASP A 171 25.21 17.28 -3.52
C ASP A 171 24.71 15.94 -4.14
N LEU A 172 24.34 14.97 -3.31
CA LEU A 172 23.79 13.69 -3.76
C LEU A 172 22.27 13.81 -4.00
N PRO A 173 21.73 13.15 -5.02
CA PRO A 173 20.30 13.16 -5.27
C PRO A 173 19.50 12.61 -4.08
N LYS A 174 18.33 13.22 -3.81
CA LYS A 174 17.36 12.65 -2.89
C LYS A 174 16.87 11.30 -3.42
N THR A 175 16.68 10.37 -2.50
CA THR A 175 16.20 9.03 -2.83
C THR A 175 15.01 8.68 -1.97
N PHE A 176 14.08 7.93 -2.56
CA PHE A 176 12.83 7.55 -1.96
C PHE A 176 12.69 6.04 -1.97
N TYR A 177 11.90 5.51 -1.04
CA TYR A 177 11.50 4.11 -1.03
C TYR A 177 9.99 3.98 -0.96
N ASP A 178 9.48 2.83 -1.40
CA ASP A 178 8.06 2.49 -1.32
C ASP A 178 7.61 2.46 0.15
N ALA A 179 6.67 3.33 0.48
CA ALA A 179 6.10 3.38 1.82
C ALA A 179 5.07 2.28 2.09
N ALA A 180 4.74 1.46 1.09
CA ALA A 180 3.84 0.32 1.17
C ALA A 180 2.47 0.64 1.80
N GLN A 181 1.92 1.83 1.53
CA GLN A 181 0.62 2.22 2.09
C GLN A 181 -0.50 2.07 1.06
N PHE A 182 -0.37 2.67 -0.12
CA PHE A 182 -1.37 2.60 -1.18
C PHE A 182 -0.78 2.74 -2.58
N TYR A 183 -1.52 2.19 -3.58
CA TYR A 183 -1.16 2.22 -4.99
C TYR A 183 -2.42 2.45 -5.83
N PHE A 184 -2.59 3.64 -6.39
CA PHE A 184 -3.60 3.93 -7.40
C PHE A 184 -3.11 3.54 -8.78
N GLY A 185 -3.96 2.92 -9.58
CA GLY A 185 -3.66 2.60 -10.96
C GLY A 185 -4.91 2.49 -11.81
N TRP A 186 -4.75 2.74 -13.11
CA TRP A 186 -5.82 2.48 -14.07
C TRP A 186 -6.06 0.98 -14.17
N ARG A 187 -7.30 0.57 -14.44
CA ARG A 187 -7.64 -0.81 -14.75
C ARG A 187 -6.64 -1.44 -15.72
N ASP A 188 -6.36 -0.76 -16.84
CA ASP A 188 -5.46 -1.25 -17.88
C ASP A 188 -4.00 -1.35 -17.43
N SER A 189 -3.54 -0.48 -16.54
CA SER A 189 -2.20 -0.56 -15.98
C SER A 189 -2.03 -1.85 -15.17
N TRP A 190 -3.01 -2.21 -14.33
CA TRP A 190 -3.02 -3.46 -13.57
C TRP A 190 -3.11 -4.69 -14.50
N MET A 191 -4.02 -4.67 -15.47
CA MET A 191 -4.25 -5.81 -16.36
C MET A 191 -3.06 -6.08 -17.29
N LYS A 192 -2.41 -5.03 -17.81
CA LYS A 192 -1.23 -5.12 -18.69
C LYS A 192 0.08 -5.35 -17.94
N ARG A 193 0.05 -5.58 -16.61
CA ARG A 193 1.23 -5.81 -15.76
C ARG A 193 2.30 -4.74 -15.88
N LYS A 194 1.91 -3.47 -16.03
CA LYS A 194 2.87 -2.36 -16.03
C LYS A 194 3.59 -2.32 -14.68
N LYS A 195 4.87 -2.04 -14.71
CA LYS A 195 5.68 -1.96 -13.49
C LYS A 195 5.33 -0.69 -12.71
N ILE A 196 5.07 -0.83 -11.40
CA ILE A 196 4.66 0.30 -10.55
C ILE A 196 5.79 1.33 -10.42
N PHE A 197 7.02 0.87 -10.20
CA PHE A 197 8.19 1.72 -9.93
C PHE A 197 9.00 2.06 -11.17
N LEU A 198 8.39 2.04 -12.36
CA LEU A 198 9.09 2.28 -13.63
C LEU A 198 8.21 3.08 -14.59
N GLY A 199 8.84 3.93 -15.39
CA GLY A 199 8.21 4.67 -16.47
C GLY A 199 7.28 5.78 -15.98
N ASN A 200 6.08 5.84 -16.52
CA ASN A 200 5.12 6.90 -16.23
C ASN A 200 4.37 6.64 -14.92
N SER A 201 5.08 6.53 -13.82
CA SER A 201 4.50 6.48 -12.48
C SER A 201 4.88 7.72 -11.69
N GLU A 202 4.06 8.08 -10.75
CA GLU A 202 4.24 9.22 -9.85
C GLU A 202 4.09 8.74 -8.41
N PHE A 203 4.56 9.48 -7.44
CA PHE A 203 4.33 9.16 -6.04
C PHE A 203 3.82 10.35 -5.24
N LEU A 204 3.14 10.05 -4.15
CA LEU A 204 2.87 10.97 -3.07
C LEU A 204 3.92 10.74 -1.98
N GLU A 205 4.71 11.77 -1.70
CA GLU A 205 5.60 11.73 -0.55
C GLU A 205 4.78 11.84 0.73
N ILE A 206 5.02 10.90 1.65
CA ILE A 206 4.42 10.88 2.99
C ILE A 206 5.51 10.91 4.05
N SER A 207 5.17 11.39 5.23
CA SER A 207 6.10 11.42 6.36
C SER A 207 6.59 10.02 6.71
N LYS A 208 7.86 9.88 7.05
CA LYS A 208 8.44 8.64 7.56
C LYS A 208 7.72 8.09 8.81
N PHE A 209 7.16 8.97 9.63
CA PHE A 209 6.33 8.58 10.78
C PHE A 209 4.96 8.01 10.37
N GLU A 210 4.62 8.06 9.09
CA GLU A 210 3.39 7.53 8.48
C GLU A 210 3.66 6.41 7.48
N SER A 211 4.94 6.07 7.25
CA SER A 211 5.38 5.09 6.24
C SER A 211 5.80 3.74 6.84
N HIS A 212 5.45 3.46 8.10
CA HIS A 212 5.89 2.25 8.76
C HIS A 212 5.05 1.04 8.35
N ASP A 213 5.67 0.07 7.69
CA ASP A 213 5.07 -1.23 7.40
C ASP A 213 5.23 -2.20 8.57
N ILE A 214 4.26 -3.09 8.75
CA ILE A 214 4.23 -4.04 9.88
C ILE A 214 4.38 -5.44 9.33
N ASP A 215 5.59 -5.97 9.38
CA ASP A 215 5.90 -7.28 8.86
C ASP A 215 6.20 -8.33 9.92
N ASN A 216 6.78 -7.92 11.02
CA ASN A 216 7.16 -8.76 12.13
C ASN A 216 6.84 -8.09 13.47
N ILE A 217 7.15 -8.76 14.59
CA ILE A 217 6.83 -8.26 15.93
C ILE A 217 7.62 -7.01 16.30
N LYS A 218 8.83 -6.81 15.76
CA LYS A 218 9.61 -5.59 16.01
C LYS A 218 8.95 -4.39 15.34
N ASP A 219 8.47 -4.58 14.09
CA ASP A 219 7.73 -3.56 13.37
C ASP A 219 6.42 -3.22 14.09
N TRP A 220 5.72 -4.25 14.60
CA TRP A 220 4.51 -4.07 15.40
C TRP A 220 4.75 -3.17 16.61
N ASN A 221 5.79 -3.48 17.39
CA ASN A 221 6.14 -2.70 18.58
C ASN A 221 6.57 -1.26 18.21
N THR A 222 7.26 -1.09 17.08
CA THR A 222 7.61 0.24 16.55
C THR A 222 6.38 1.01 16.12
N ALA A 223 5.46 0.37 15.40
CA ALA A 223 4.19 0.97 15.01
C ALA A 223 3.38 1.45 16.23
N GLU A 224 3.35 0.66 17.32
CA GLU A 224 2.69 1.08 18.56
C GLU A 224 3.30 2.34 19.18
N LYS A 225 4.64 2.45 19.15
CA LYS A 225 5.34 3.64 19.64
C LYS A 225 5.04 4.87 18.79
N ILE A 226 5.10 4.72 17.45
CA ILE A 226 4.77 5.79 16.50
C ILE A 226 3.31 6.23 16.68
N TRP A 227 2.38 5.28 16.85
CA TRP A 227 0.96 5.58 17.08
C TRP A 227 0.74 6.40 18.34
N LYS A 228 1.38 6.03 19.45
CA LYS A 228 1.31 6.79 20.71
C LYS A 228 1.89 8.20 20.53
N PHE A 229 3.04 8.32 19.90
CA PHE A 229 3.69 9.59 19.61
C PHE A 229 2.79 10.51 18.76
N ASN A 230 2.23 9.99 17.67
CA ASN A 230 1.32 10.75 16.82
C ASN A 230 0.02 11.18 17.51
N LYS A 231 -0.41 10.47 18.56
CA LYS A 231 -1.54 10.90 19.40
C LYS A 231 -1.17 12.01 20.39
N PHE A 232 0.05 11.99 20.86
CA PHE A 232 0.54 13.01 21.80
C PHE A 232 0.73 14.39 21.12
N LEU A 233 1.02 14.40 19.82
CA LEU A 233 1.20 15.62 19.02
C LEU A 233 -0.11 16.26 18.53
N LYS A 234 -1.27 15.63 18.76
CA LYS A 234 -2.62 16.13 18.42
C LYS A 234 -3.33 16.69 19.62
#